data_64f19021d7367bd0364ec3842d9568de
#
_entry.id   64f19021d7367bd0364ec3842d9568de
#
_cell.length_a   1.000
_cell.length_b   1.000
_cell.length_c   1.000
_cell.angle_alpha   90.00
_cell.angle_beta   90.00
_cell.angle_gamma   90.00
#
_symmetry.space_group_name_H-M   'P 1'
#
loop_
_entity.id
_entity.type
_entity.pdbx_description
1 polymer ?
#
loop_
_entity_poly.entity_id
_entity_poly.type
_entity_poly.pdbx_seq_one_letter_code
_entity_poly.pdbx_strand_id
1 'polypeptide(L)'
;GGGGVHADGKLPRFREDDFHLRTAHGPIDGAALADWPLTYDDLEPFYAEAERLVGVAGDADANPFAAARSGPYPMPPGAPMYGATLSAAAAERLGYHPYPAPTGANSVPYGGKPACNNCGFCAFYGCPIHAKGDPVAPLQRALLSGRAQLRPEAFVSKINVRNGEATGVEYVDADGATRTDTARHVVLAAGGIETPRLLLLSGFEHPLIGRHLMCHFQTIVMGGLAQRVHPHRGRSVTHVHDDHLVPDQISQRAASDAGLPWFRGGMVEHCGPAGPIMEAKLYPWGEAHARSMRDSPLRERMWGFTMQGEDMAQPSNRVDLDPSVRDVRGFPVARITYASHPFELAASNHYSARLAAILQEMGAEWTVTTSSPDASFPYGGFISPVPNSKHVMGTTRMGSDPATSVVDPYGRLHHVPNVIVADSSVFVTSSGYGPTLTLVALALRAGRALTGSEA
;
A
#
# COMPACT_ATOMS: atom_id res chain seq x y z
N GLY A 1 15.78 1.87 3.43
CA GLY A 1 14.73 2.18 2.49
C GLY A 1 13.46 1.40 2.76
N GLY A 2 12.82 1.03 1.67
CA GLY A 2 11.54 0.32 1.68
C GLY A 2 10.32 1.24 1.74
N GLY A 3 9.17 0.66 1.37
CA GLY A 3 7.90 1.40 1.25
C GLY A 3 7.48 2.15 2.50
N GLY A 4 7.68 1.56 3.68
CA GLY A 4 7.30 2.16 4.96
C GLY A 4 8.03 3.47 5.30
N VAL A 5 9.23 3.69 4.77
CA VAL A 5 9.97 4.95 4.95
C VAL A 5 9.44 6.04 4.02
N HIS A 6 9.14 5.68 2.76
CA HIS A 6 8.68 6.62 1.74
C HIS A 6 7.18 6.90 1.78
N ALA A 7 6.38 5.98 2.34
CA ALA A 7 4.94 6.11 2.46
C ALA A 7 4.55 7.35 3.29
N ASP A 8 3.42 7.93 2.98
CA ASP A 8 2.87 9.09 3.70
C ASP A 8 2.22 8.73 5.05
N GLY A 9 2.18 7.44 5.39
CA GLY A 9 1.84 6.95 6.71
C GLY A 9 0.34 6.73 6.94
N LYS A 10 -0.44 6.54 5.90
CA LYS A 10 -1.84 6.07 6.05
C LYS A 10 -1.84 4.61 6.51
N LEU A 11 -2.60 4.32 7.55
CA LEU A 11 -2.59 3.03 8.24
C LEU A 11 -4.01 2.56 8.59
N PRO A 12 -4.90 2.41 7.60
CA PRO A 12 -6.21 1.82 7.81
C PRO A 12 -6.10 0.32 8.07
N ARG A 13 -7.09 -0.24 8.79
CA ARG A 13 -7.33 -1.68 8.85
C ARG A 13 -8.08 -2.13 7.61
N PHE A 14 -7.94 -3.38 7.21
CA PHE A 14 -8.88 -4.04 6.32
C PHE A 14 -10.21 -4.26 7.03
N ARG A 15 -11.28 -4.40 6.25
CA ARG A 15 -12.62 -4.74 6.75
C ARG A 15 -12.80 -6.25 6.79
N GLU A 16 -13.83 -6.70 7.49
CA GLU A 16 -14.21 -8.12 7.56
C GLU A 16 -14.39 -8.72 6.17
N ASP A 17 -15.11 -8.03 5.28
CA ASP A 17 -15.37 -8.47 3.90
C ASP A 17 -14.10 -8.67 3.06
N ASP A 18 -13.01 -7.95 3.34
CA ASP A 18 -11.75 -8.07 2.61
C ASP A 18 -11.12 -9.46 2.74
N PHE A 19 -11.44 -10.18 3.81
CA PHE A 19 -10.95 -11.53 4.05
C PHE A 19 -11.80 -12.62 3.35
N HIS A 20 -13.00 -12.29 2.87
CA HIS A 20 -13.98 -13.21 2.31
C HIS A 20 -14.54 -12.76 0.96
N LEU A 21 -13.78 -11.99 0.17
CA LEU A 21 -14.26 -11.39 -1.07
C LEU A 21 -14.85 -12.38 -2.06
N ARG A 22 -14.22 -13.55 -2.23
CA ARG A 22 -14.70 -14.57 -3.15
C ARG A 22 -16.04 -15.16 -2.67
N THR A 23 -16.17 -15.44 -1.39
CA THR A 23 -17.41 -15.95 -0.80
C THR A 23 -18.51 -14.89 -0.81
N ALA A 24 -18.17 -13.62 -0.52
CA ALA A 24 -19.14 -12.54 -0.41
C ALA A 24 -19.70 -12.10 -1.78
N HIS A 25 -18.86 -12.04 -2.82
CA HIS A 25 -19.22 -11.43 -4.10
C HIS A 25 -19.16 -12.40 -5.30
N GLY A 26 -18.58 -13.57 -5.13
CA GLY A 26 -18.39 -14.54 -6.20
C GLY A 26 -17.09 -14.33 -7.01
N PRO A 27 -16.82 -15.24 -7.96
CA PRO A 27 -15.60 -15.20 -8.78
C PRO A 27 -15.64 -14.05 -9.80
N ILE A 28 -14.45 -13.63 -10.19
CA ILE A 28 -14.22 -12.74 -11.34
C ILE A 28 -13.48 -13.56 -12.41
N ASP A 29 -14.00 -13.54 -13.63
CA ASP A 29 -13.39 -14.27 -14.76
C ASP A 29 -11.98 -13.72 -15.06
N GLY A 30 -11.03 -14.62 -15.28
CA GLY A 30 -9.61 -14.25 -15.49
C GLY A 30 -8.82 -13.95 -14.22
N ALA A 31 -9.47 -13.83 -13.04
CA ALA A 31 -8.81 -13.61 -11.76
C ALA A 31 -8.74 -14.88 -10.90
N ALA A 32 -7.66 -15.02 -10.15
CA ALA A 32 -7.48 -16.07 -9.14
C ALA A 32 -7.95 -15.57 -7.75
N LEU A 33 -9.14 -14.97 -7.70
CA LEU A 33 -9.72 -14.45 -6.46
C LEU A 33 -9.95 -15.60 -5.47
N ALA A 34 -9.51 -15.43 -4.24
CA ALA A 34 -9.64 -16.41 -3.15
C ALA A 34 -9.95 -15.69 -1.83
N ASP A 35 -10.50 -16.42 -0.88
CA ASP A 35 -10.63 -15.95 0.49
C ASP A 35 -9.30 -16.14 1.24
N TRP A 36 -9.07 -15.30 2.24
CA TRP A 36 -7.93 -15.44 3.12
C TRP A 36 -8.12 -16.68 4.02
N PRO A 37 -7.05 -17.37 4.41
CA PRO A 37 -7.13 -18.52 5.33
C PRO A 37 -7.24 -18.09 6.81
N LEU A 38 -7.63 -16.85 7.05
CA LEU A 38 -7.86 -16.23 8.35
C LEU A 38 -8.96 -15.19 8.24
N THR A 39 -9.57 -14.85 9.38
CA THR A 39 -10.63 -13.86 9.49
C THR A 39 -10.10 -12.52 9.99
N TYR A 40 -10.94 -11.48 9.96
CA TYR A 40 -10.64 -10.22 10.62
C TYR A 40 -10.39 -10.40 12.13
N ASP A 41 -11.20 -11.23 12.80
CA ASP A 41 -11.10 -11.48 14.24
C ASP A 41 -9.78 -12.16 14.62
N ASP A 42 -9.25 -13.05 13.77
CA ASP A 42 -7.92 -13.64 13.95
C ASP A 42 -6.80 -12.59 13.92
N LEU A 43 -7.03 -11.48 13.22
CA LEU A 43 -6.02 -10.44 13.00
C LEU A 43 -6.24 -9.19 13.86
N GLU A 44 -7.44 -8.99 14.41
CA GLU A 44 -7.81 -7.80 15.20
C GLU A 44 -6.83 -7.52 16.35
N PRO A 45 -6.45 -8.50 17.21
CA PRO A 45 -5.50 -8.26 18.30
C PRO A 45 -4.14 -7.76 17.79
N PHE A 46 -3.70 -8.25 16.63
CA PHE A 46 -2.45 -7.84 16.00
C PHE A 46 -2.57 -6.47 15.32
N TYR A 47 -3.74 -6.10 14.80
CA TYR A 47 -4.00 -4.73 14.37
C TYR A 47 -3.88 -3.75 15.54
N ALA A 48 -4.51 -4.04 16.68
CA ALA A 48 -4.41 -3.22 17.87
C ALA A 48 -2.97 -3.10 18.39
N GLU A 49 -2.18 -4.17 18.31
CA GLU A 49 -0.75 -4.14 18.66
C GLU A 49 0.06 -3.34 17.63
N ALA A 50 -0.17 -3.53 16.34
CA ALA A 50 0.50 -2.79 15.27
C ALA A 50 0.26 -1.28 15.38
N GLU A 51 -0.98 -0.87 15.66
CA GLU A 51 -1.32 0.54 15.88
C GLU A 51 -0.55 1.16 17.04
N ARG A 52 -0.41 0.42 18.16
CA ARG A 52 0.41 0.87 19.29
C ARG A 52 1.91 0.88 18.97
N LEU A 53 2.39 -0.11 18.24
CA LEU A 53 3.80 -0.24 17.86
C LEU A 53 4.26 0.90 16.96
N VAL A 54 3.43 1.22 15.97
CA VAL A 54 3.70 2.27 14.98
C VAL A 54 3.37 3.65 15.51
N GLY A 55 2.34 3.77 16.34
CA GLY A 55 1.76 5.04 16.81
C GLY A 55 0.77 5.58 15.76
N VAL A 56 -0.43 4.98 15.69
CA VAL A 56 -1.49 5.46 14.78
C VAL A 56 -2.35 6.51 15.49
N ALA A 57 -2.57 7.64 14.82
CA ALA A 57 -3.49 8.69 15.23
C ALA A 57 -4.77 8.58 14.38
N GLY A 58 -5.94 8.60 15.01
CA GLY A 58 -7.23 8.49 14.34
C GLY A 58 -8.39 8.69 15.29
N ASP A 59 -9.60 8.63 14.75
CA ASP A 59 -10.87 8.62 15.48
C ASP A 59 -11.57 7.28 15.22
N ALA A 60 -11.74 6.48 16.27
CA ALA A 60 -12.27 5.12 16.16
C ALA A 60 -13.77 5.10 15.83
N ASP A 61 -14.50 6.15 16.17
CA ASP A 61 -15.95 6.23 16.04
C ASP A 61 -16.41 6.99 14.78
N ALA A 62 -15.46 7.59 14.06
CA ALA A 62 -15.80 8.49 12.94
C ALA A 62 -16.11 7.77 11.62
N ASN A 63 -15.66 6.53 11.42
CA ASN A 63 -15.89 5.76 10.19
C ASN A 63 -17.10 4.83 10.34
N PRO A 64 -18.24 5.09 9.68
CA PRO A 64 -19.43 4.25 9.79
C PRO A 64 -19.27 2.85 9.16
N PHE A 65 -18.24 2.65 8.36
CA PHE A 65 -17.93 1.40 7.67
C PHE A 65 -16.80 0.60 8.32
N ALA A 66 -16.25 1.10 9.44
CA ALA A 66 -15.12 0.45 10.10
C ALA A 66 -15.48 -0.94 10.63
N ALA A 67 -14.55 -1.88 10.52
CA ALA A 67 -14.62 -3.15 11.22
C ALA A 67 -14.56 -2.94 12.75
N ALA A 68 -15.10 -3.89 13.51
CA ALA A 68 -15.10 -3.87 14.97
C ALA A 68 -13.69 -3.73 15.55
N ARG A 69 -13.56 -3.01 16.66
CA ARG A 69 -12.27 -2.70 17.30
C ARG A 69 -12.29 -3.02 18.78
N SER A 70 -11.21 -3.58 19.31
CA SER A 70 -11.07 -3.84 20.76
C SER A 70 -10.72 -2.58 21.56
N GLY A 71 -10.42 -1.46 20.92
CA GLY A 71 -10.10 -0.20 21.60
C GLY A 71 -9.83 0.97 20.67
N PRO A 72 -9.62 2.18 21.23
CA PRO A 72 -9.37 3.38 20.45
C PRO A 72 -7.97 3.37 19.80
N TYR A 73 -7.74 4.31 18.90
CA TYR A 73 -6.39 4.58 18.42
C TYR A 73 -5.48 5.10 19.54
N PRO A 74 -4.16 4.84 19.47
CA PRO A 74 -3.19 5.32 20.46
C PRO A 74 -3.16 6.85 20.63
N MET A 75 -3.53 7.59 19.60
CA MET A 75 -3.53 9.04 19.59
C MET A 75 -4.79 9.60 18.90
N PRO A 76 -5.28 10.77 19.31
CA PRO A 76 -6.38 11.45 18.61
C PRO A 76 -5.96 11.86 17.19
N PRO A 77 -6.91 12.20 16.31
CA PRO A 77 -6.59 12.73 14.99
C PRO A 77 -5.70 13.97 15.07
N GLY A 78 -4.80 14.12 14.12
CA GLY A 78 -4.01 15.34 14.00
C GLY A 78 -4.76 16.46 13.28
N ALA A 79 -4.18 17.66 13.26
CA ALA A 79 -4.76 18.84 12.62
C ALA A 79 -5.11 18.55 11.13
N PRO A 80 -6.32 18.93 10.68
CA PRO A 80 -6.75 18.76 9.32
C PRO A 80 -6.03 19.73 8.36
N MET A 81 -5.88 19.32 7.09
CA MET A 81 -5.50 20.25 6.03
C MET A 81 -6.70 21.11 5.64
N TYR A 82 -6.46 22.37 5.32
CA TYR A 82 -7.53 23.28 4.88
C TYR A 82 -8.30 22.75 3.65
N GLY A 83 -7.60 22.31 2.60
CA GLY A 83 -8.24 21.73 1.43
C GLY A 83 -9.05 20.46 1.76
N ALA A 84 -8.61 19.66 2.73
CA ALA A 84 -9.32 18.46 3.17
C ALA A 84 -10.62 18.80 3.93
N THR A 85 -10.64 19.87 4.73
CA THR A 85 -11.90 20.31 5.38
C THR A 85 -12.92 20.80 4.37
N LEU A 86 -12.49 21.48 3.30
CA LEU A 86 -13.38 21.92 2.24
C LEU A 86 -13.94 20.74 1.43
N SER A 87 -13.08 19.78 1.08
CA SER A 87 -13.51 18.60 0.35
C SER A 87 -14.36 17.64 1.18
N ALA A 88 -14.11 17.55 2.48
CA ALA A 88 -14.98 16.80 3.40
C ALA A 88 -16.38 17.40 3.44
N ALA A 89 -16.50 18.72 3.64
CA ALA A 89 -17.79 19.39 3.64
C ALA A 89 -18.54 19.28 2.28
N ALA A 90 -17.82 19.27 1.15
CA ALA A 90 -18.43 19.02 -0.16
C ALA A 90 -18.89 17.57 -0.31
N ALA A 91 -18.12 16.61 0.15
CA ALA A 91 -18.49 15.20 0.15
C ALA A 91 -19.73 14.93 1.02
N GLU A 92 -19.81 15.52 2.22
CA GLU A 92 -20.98 15.42 3.11
C GLU A 92 -22.27 15.95 2.45
N ARG A 93 -22.19 17.06 1.73
CA ARG A 93 -23.37 17.61 0.98
C ARG A 93 -23.85 16.66 -0.12
N LEU A 94 -22.98 15.80 -0.61
CA LEU A 94 -23.32 14.75 -1.59
C LEU A 94 -23.68 13.40 -0.93
N GLY A 95 -23.74 13.36 0.40
CA GLY A 95 -24.14 12.18 1.16
C GLY A 95 -23.03 11.17 1.46
N TYR A 96 -21.76 11.54 1.26
CA TYR A 96 -20.61 10.73 1.67
C TYR A 96 -20.23 10.97 3.13
N HIS A 97 -19.46 10.05 3.71
CA HIS A 97 -19.11 10.03 5.14
C HIS A 97 -17.59 10.22 5.35
N PRO A 98 -17.03 11.41 5.10
CA PRO A 98 -15.62 11.64 5.31
C PRO A 98 -15.24 11.64 6.80
N TYR A 99 -14.09 11.06 7.12
CA TYR A 99 -13.58 10.95 8.47
C TYR A 99 -12.08 11.23 8.55
N PRO A 100 -11.52 11.52 9.75
CA PRO A 100 -10.08 11.71 9.92
C PRO A 100 -9.29 10.47 9.55
N ALA A 101 -8.39 10.59 8.59
CA ALA A 101 -7.59 9.47 8.10
C ALA A 101 -6.73 8.87 9.23
N PRO A 102 -6.76 7.54 9.47
CA PRO A 102 -5.85 6.90 10.39
C PRO A 102 -4.42 6.97 9.85
N THR A 103 -3.53 7.63 10.60
CA THR A 103 -2.17 7.92 10.14
C THR A 103 -1.12 7.63 11.20
N GLY A 104 0.03 7.09 10.79
CA GLY A 104 1.22 6.93 11.62
C GLY A 104 2.02 8.23 11.79
N ALA A 105 1.35 9.39 11.86
CA ALA A 105 1.99 10.66 12.17
C ALA A 105 1.53 11.12 13.56
N ASN A 106 2.46 11.27 14.48
CA ASN A 106 2.15 11.60 15.87
C ASN A 106 1.34 12.91 15.95
N SER A 107 0.10 12.86 16.38
CA SER A 107 -0.71 14.06 16.63
C SER A 107 -0.34 14.74 17.95
N VAL A 108 0.13 13.95 18.89
CA VAL A 108 0.73 14.35 20.17
C VAL A 108 2.05 13.62 20.35
N PRO A 109 2.94 14.01 21.28
CA PRO A 109 4.17 13.23 21.54
C PRO A 109 3.83 11.78 21.90
N TYR A 110 4.45 10.81 21.21
CA TYR A 110 4.18 9.38 21.40
C TYR A 110 5.41 8.52 21.13
N GLY A 111 5.62 7.49 21.95
CA GLY A 111 6.70 6.52 21.76
C GLY A 111 8.11 7.14 21.77
N GLY A 112 8.32 8.21 22.53
CA GLY A 112 9.58 8.96 22.60
C GLY A 112 9.85 9.87 21.39
N LYS A 113 8.87 10.04 20.50
CA LYS A 113 8.95 10.91 19.30
C LYS A 113 8.08 12.17 19.50
N PRO A 114 8.45 13.31 18.88
CA PRO A 114 7.68 14.54 18.95
C PRO A 114 6.34 14.45 18.24
N ALA A 115 5.45 15.41 18.47
CA ALA A 115 4.29 15.65 17.64
C ALA A 115 4.68 16.17 16.24
N CYS A 116 3.85 15.89 15.25
CA CYS A 116 4.02 16.36 13.88
C CYS A 116 3.90 17.90 13.82
N ASN A 117 4.83 18.53 13.12
CA ASN A 117 4.83 19.99 12.88
C ASN A 117 4.14 20.40 11.58
N ASN A 118 3.46 19.49 10.90
CA ASN A 118 2.73 19.72 9.65
C ASN A 118 3.57 20.30 8.49
N CYS A 119 4.83 19.88 8.36
CA CYS A 119 5.78 20.42 7.38
C CYS A 119 5.51 20.04 5.91
N GLY A 120 4.62 19.08 5.62
CA GLY A 120 4.28 18.64 4.26
C GLY A 120 5.25 17.65 3.60
N PHE A 121 6.23 17.08 4.33
CA PHE A 121 7.25 16.18 3.78
C PHE A 121 6.97 14.68 4.02
N CYS A 122 5.77 14.28 4.38
CA CYS A 122 5.48 12.88 4.73
C CYS A 122 5.72 11.90 3.59
N ALA A 123 5.30 12.26 2.38
CA ALA A 123 5.47 11.45 1.19
C ALA A 123 6.85 11.70 0.55
N PHE A 124 7.52 10.64 0.13
CA PHE A 124 8.76 10.61 -0.64
C PHE A 124 10.06 10.95 0.11
N TYR A 125 10.04 11.78 1.18
CA TYR A 125 11.27 12.33 1.77
C TYR A 125 11.60 11.78 3.16
N GLY A 126 10.70 11.02 3.77
CA GLY A 126 10.81 10.69 5.18
C GLY A 126 10.44 11.88 6.08
N CYS A 127 10.39 11.66 7.37
CA CYS A 127 10.01 12.69 8.34
C CYS A 127 11.24 13.41 8.90
N PRO A 128 11.42 14.73 8.65
CA PRO A 128 12.63 15.45 9.06
C PRO A 128 12.77 15.60 10.59
N ILE A 129 11.69 15.40 11.34
CA ILE A 129 11.65 15.48 12.81
C ILE A 129 11.33 14.15 13.49
N HIS A 130 11.31 13.05 12.75
CA HIS A 130 11.00 11.70 13.25
C HIS A 130 9.63 11.54 13.94
N ALA A 131 8.65 12.38 13.62
CA ALA A 131 7.28 12.28 14.15
C ALA A 131 6.42 11.22 13.42
N LYS A 132 6.93 10.60 12.36
CA LYS A 132 6.23 9.55 11.61
C LYS A 132 6.52 8.18 12.20
N GLY A 133 5.47 7.36 12.35
CA GLY A 133 5.58 5.95 12.63
C GLY A 133 6.03 5.19 11.39
N ASP A 134 7.29 4.87 11.34
CA ASP A 134 7.95 4.13 10.27
C ASP A 134 8.68 2.90 10.84
N PRO A 135 9.18 1.97 10.00
CA PRO A 135 9.85 0.77 10.46
C PRO A 135 11.20 1.01 11.15
N VAL A 136 11.73 2.23 11.10
CA VAL A 136 13.03 2.57 11.71
C VAL A 136 12.96 2.48 13.23
N ALA A 137 11.87 2.94 13.85
CA ALA A 137 11.76 2.93 15.31
C ALA A 137 11.68 1.52 15.91
N PRO A 138 10.87 0.58 15.39
CA PRO A 138 10.91 -0.82 15.83
C PRO A 138 12.30 -1.46 15.65
N LEU A 139 12.96 -1.20 14.51
CA LEU A 139 14.31 -1.70 14.26
C LEU A 139 15.31 -1.16 15.28
N GLN A 140 15.29 0.15 15.54
CA GLN A 140 16.17 0.76 16.56
C GLN A 140 15.95 0.16 17.95
N ARG A 141 14.70 -0.07 18.35
CA ARG A 141 14.37 -0.75 19.63
C ARG A 141 14.93 -2.18 19.68
N ALA A 142 14.80 -2.91 18.59
CA ALA A 142 15.37 -4.27 18.50
C ALA A 142 16.89 -4.26 18.65
N LEU A 143 17.60 -3.35 17.99
CA LEU A 143 19.05 -3.20 18.10
C LEU A 143 19.48 -2.78 19.51
N LEU A 144 18.78 -1.81 20.12
CA LEU A 144 19.07 -1.35 21.49
C LEU A 144 18.83 -2.43 22.56
N SER A 145 17.97 -3.43 22.27
CA SER A 145 17.77 -4.57 23.18
C SER A 145 18.99 -5.49 23.29
N GLY A 146 19.98 -5.36 22.39
CA GLY A 146 21.13 -6.24 22.28
C GLY A 146 20.82 -7.64 21.73
N ARG A 147 19.54 -7.91 21.33
CA ARG A 147 19.09 -9.21 20.81
C ARG A 147 19.03 -9.25 19.27
N ALA A 148 19.27 -8.12 18.62
CA ALA A 148 19.31 -8.01 17.17
C ALA A 148 20.65 -7.42 16.71
N GLN A 149 21.12 -7.88 15.57
CA GLN A 149 22.27 -7.33 14.86
C GLN A 149 21.85 -6.92 13.47
N LEU A 150 22.33 -5.76 13.02
CA LEU A 150 22.17 -5.27 11.65
C LEU A 150 23.48 -5.46 10.89
N ARG A 151 23.40 -6.15 9.76
CA ARG A 151 24.53 -6.27 8.83
C ARG A 151 24.15 -5.52 7.53
N PRO A 152 24.60 -4.28 7.36
CA PRO A 152 24.45 -3.56 6.11
C PRO A 152 25.35 -4.13 5.03
N GLU A 153 25.11 -3.73 3.77
CA GLU A 153 25.92 -4.12 2.60
C GLU A 153 26.07 -5.64 2.43
N ALA A 154 25.09 -6.40 2.91
CA ALA A 154 24.99 -7.86 2.77
C ALA A 154 23.85 -8.19 1.81
N PHE A 155 24.16 -8.57 0.58
CA PHE A 155 23.19 -9.00 -0.41
C PHE A 155 22.95 -10.51 -0.30
N VAL A 156 21.81 -10.92 0.26
CA VAL A 156 21.44 -12.32 0.35
C VAL A 156 21.09 -12.85 -1.03
N SER A 157 21.83 -13.83 -1.50
CA SER A 157 21.73 -14.39 -2.84
C SER A 157 21.08 -15.77 -2.87
N LYS A 158 21.04 -16.49 -1.73
CA LYS A 158 20.51 -17.86 -1.68
C LYS A 158 20.10 -18.25 -0.26
N ILE A 159 19.02 -19.03 -0.17
CA ILE A 159 18.62 -19.76 1.04
C ILE A 159 19.16 -21.19 0.91
N ASN A 160 19.96 -21.63 1.87
CA ASN A 160 20.51 -22.97 1.90
C ASN A 160 19.50 -23.94 2.51
N VAL A 161 19.13 -24.98 1.77
CA VAL A 161 18.17 -26.02 2.20
C VAL A 161 18.84 -27.38 2.18
N ARG A 162 18.62 -28.16 3.24
CA ARG A 162 19.06 -29.55 3.33
C ARG A 162 17.97 -30.41 3.99
N ASN A 163 17.60 -31.52 3.36
CA ASN A 163 16.56 -32.45 3.85
C ASN A 163 15.20 -31.75 4.16
N GLY A 164 14.78 -30.80 3.32
CA GLY A 164 13.52 -30.08 3.51
C GLY A 164 13.54 -28.96 4.57
N GLU A 165 14.69 -28.64 5.13
CA GLU A 165 14.85 -27.55 6.12
C GLU A 165 15.90 -26.54 5.67
N ALA A 166 15.62 -25.26 5.86
CA ALA A 166 16.61 -24.21 5.67
C ALA A 166 17.67 -24.29 6.78
N THR A 167 18.93 -24.17 6.38
CA THR A 167 20.08 -24.22 7.29
C THR A 167 20.75 -22.87 7.47
N GLY A 168 20.36 -21.86 6.68
CA GLY A 168 20.90 -20.51 6.68
C GLY A 168 20.84 -19.85 5.31
N VAL A 169 21.69 -18.86 5.08
CA VAL A 169 21.73 -18.10 3.84
C VAL A 169 23.14 -17.90 3.33
N GLU A 170 23.29 -17.75 2.01
CA GLU A 170 24.48 -17.19 1.38
C GLU A 170 24.24 -15.71 1.05
N TYR A 171 25.26 -14.89 1.24
CA TYR A 171 25.21 -13.47 0.89
C TYR A 171 26.54 -13.00 0.34
N VAL A 172 26.49 -11.95 -0.49
CA VAL A 172 27.67 -11.23 -0.98
C VAL A 172 27.89 -10.03 -0.06
N ASP A 173 29.06 -9.94 0.54
CA ASP A 173 29.45 -8.84 1.44
C ASP A 173 29.92 -7.56 0.64
N ALA A 174 30.29 -6.51 1.38
CA ALA A 174 30.74 -5.25 0.81
C ALA A 174 32.00 -5.40 -0.10
N ASP A 175 32.85 -6.40 0.19
CA ASP A 175 34.07 -6.68 -0.56
C ASP A 175 33.79 -7.56 -1.79
N GLY A 176 32.54 -7.96 -2.02
CA GLY A 176 32.14 -8.86 -3.10
C GLY A 176 32.39 -10.34 -2.81
N ALA A 177 32.79 -10.70 -1.60
CA ALA A 177 33.02 -12.10 -1.21
C ALA A 177 31.72 -12.78 -0.81
N THR A 178 31.56 -14.03 -1.25
CA THR A 178 30.43 -14.87 -0.81
C THR A 178 30.68 -15.38 0.60
N ARG A 179 29.71 -15.19 1.46
CA ARG A 179 29.68 -15.62 2.87
C ARG A 179 28.46 -16.48 3.13
N THR A 180 28.51 -17.26 4.20
CA THR A 180 27.41 -18.11 4.66
C THR A 180 27.15 -17.86 6.15
N ASP A 181 25.90 -17.62 6.51
CA ASP A 181 25.43 -17.62 7.89
C ASP A 181 24.48 -18.79 8.11
N THR A 182 24.61 -19.46 9.25
CA THR A 182 23.69 -20.54 9.66
C THR A 182 22.58 -20.00 10.55
N ALA A 183 21.38 -20.54 10.40
CA ALA A 183 20.22 -20.14 11.19
C ALA A 183 19.24 -21.31 11.35
N ARG A 184 18.48 -21.33 12.45
CA ARG A 184 17.38 -22.27 12.67
C ARG A 184 16.13 -21.87 11.87
N HIS A 185 15.93 -20.59 11.65
CA HIS A 185 14.83 -20.02 10.89
C HIS A 185 15.36 -18.93 9.96
N VAL A 186 14.77 -18.83 8.79
CA VAL A 186 15.03 -17.74 7.84
C VAL A 186 13.74 -16.96 7.65
N VAL A 187 13.76 -15.65 7.92
CA VAL A 187 12.59 -14.77 7.71
C VAL A 187 12.84 -13.89 6.50
N LEU A 188 11.96 -14.00 5.51
CA LEU A 188 11.99 -13.19 4.29
C LEU A 188 11.11 -11.96 4.49
N ALA A 189 11.70 -10.79 4.34
CA ALA A 189 11.03 -9.49 4.42
C ALA A 189 11.52 -8.55 3.32
N ALA A 190 11.75 -9.09 2.12
CA ALA A 190 12.31 -8.37 0.99
C ALA A 190 11.24 -7.73 0.08
N GLY A 191 9.95 -7.95 0.40
CA GLY A 191 8.80 -7.39 -0.33
C GLY A 191 8.40 -8.18 -1.56
N GLY A 192 7.27 -7.77 -2.18
CA GLY A 192 6.61 -8.54 -3.23
C GLY A 192 7.39 -8.75 -4.54
N ILE A 193 8.58 -8.17 -4.69
CA ILE A 193 9.47 -8.36 -5.84
C ILE A 193 10.70 -9.19 -5.46
N GLU A 194 11.42 -8.79 -4.42
CA GLU A 194 12.69 -9.44 -4.10
C GLU A 194 12.51 -10.74 -3.31
N THR A 195 11.41 -10.91 -2.55
CA THR A 195 11.11 -12.20 -1.89
C THR A 195 10.91 -13.33 -2.90
N PRO A 196 10.01 -13.25 -3.91
CA PRO A 196 9.92 -14.31 -4.91
C PRO A 196 11.20 -14.43 -5.74
N ARG A 197 11.91 -13.33 -6.05
CA ARG A 197 13.21 -13.41 -6.73
C ARG A 197 14.21 -14.26 -5.94
N LEU A 198 14.35 -14.03 -4.63
CA LEU A 198 15.27 -14.78 -3.77
C LEU A 198 14.88 -16.27 -3.69
N LEU A 199 13.58 -16.58 -3.59
CA LEU A 199 13.10 -17.96 -3.60
C LEU A 199 13.47 -18.65 -4.92
N LEU A 200 13.24 -18.01 -6.07
CA LEU A 200 13.58 -18.54 -7.39
C LEU A 200 15.10 -18.69 -7.56
N LEU A 201 15.90 -17.72 -7.13
CA LEU A 201 17.37 -17.81 -7.13
C LEU A 201 17.88 -18.96 -6.25
N SER A 202 17.15 -19.30 -5.19
CA SER A 202 17.47 -20.39 -4.27
C SER A 202 17.05 -21.76 -4.77
N GLY A 203 16.36 -21.84 -5.93
CA GLY A 203 15.94 -23.09 -6.55
C GLY A 203 14.62 -23.67 -6.01
N PHE A 204 13.76 -22.82 -5.40
CA PHE A 204 12.42 -23.25 -5.03
C PHE A 204 11.53 -23.34 -6.28
N GLU A 205 10.87 -24.48 -6.47
CA GLU A 205 10.15 -24.83 -7.72
C GLU A 205 8.61 -24.79 -7.57
N HIS A 206 8.06 -24.13 -6.55
CA HIS A 206 6.62 -24.05 -6.41
C HIS A 206 6.01 -23.17 -7.52
N PRO A 207 4.98 -23.65 -8.27
CA PRO A 207 4.48 -22.99 -9.49
C PRO A 207 3.83 -21.62 -9.25
N LEU A 208 3.46 -21.33 -8.01
CA LEU A 208 2.84 -20.06 -7.61
C LEU A 208 3.83 -19.02 -7.10
N ILE A 209 5.11 -19.38 -6.92
CA ILE A 209 6.13 -18.36 -6.54
C ILE A 209 6.20 -17.30 -7.65
N GLY A 210 6.05 -16.06 -7.26
CA GLY A 210 6.04 -14.90 -8.13
C GLY A 210 4.69 -14.64 -8.84
N ARG A 211 3.69 -15.51 -8.76
CA ARG A 211 2.38 -15.34 -9.39
C ARG A 211 1.45 -14.45 -8.55
N HIS A 212 0.38 -13.97 -9.20
CA HIS A 212 -0.65 -13.15 -8.57
C HIS A 212 -0.13 -11.80 -8.07
N LEU A 213 0.83 -11.22 -8.79
CA LEU A 213 1.30 -9.88 -8.50
C LEU A 213 0.14 -8.90 -8.55
N MET A 214 -0.07 -8.17 -7.48
CA MET A 214 -1.05 -7.11 -7.34
C MET A 214 -0.37 -5.80 -6.97
N CYS A 215 -0.93 -4.70 -7.47
CA CYS A 215 -0.69 -3.34 -7.02
C CYS A 215 -2.06 -2.67 -6.92
N HIS A 216 -2.30 -1.68 -6.06
CA HIS A 216 -3.57 -0.98 -6.12
C HIS A 216 -3.71 -0.19 -7.42
N PHE A 217 -4.85 -0.31 -8.10
CA PHE A 217 -5.19 0.57 -9.22
C PHE A 217 -5.69 1.90 -8.66
N GLN A 218 -4.82 2.89 -8.60
CA GLN A 218 -5.19 4.21 -8.07
C GLN A 218 -5.98 5.02 -9.09
N THR A 219 -7.25 5.28 -8.79
CA THR A 219 -8.06 6.27 -9.52
C THR A 219 -7.78 7.64 -8.93
N ILE A 220 -7.16 8.51 -9.72
CA ILE A 220 -6.77 9.84 -9.28
C ILE A 220 -7.55 10.88 -10.09
N VAL A 221 -8.30 11.72 -9.40
CA VAL A 221 -9.04 12.83 -9.99
C VAL A 221 -8.57 14.13 -9.34
N MET A 222 -8.22 15.09 -10.17
CA MET A 222 -7.72 16.40 -9.74
C MET A 222 -8.55 17.53 -10.34
N GLY A 223 -8.60 18.67 -9.66
CA GLY A 223 -9.29 19.86 -10.14
C GLY A 223 -8.58 21.14 -9.75
N GLY A 224 -8.84 22.20 -10.49
CA GLY A 224 -8.40 23.55 -10.21
C GLY A 224 -9.50 24.38 -9.57
N LEU A 225 -9.17 25.09 -8.49
CA LEU A 225 -10.08 25.92 -7.71
C LEU A 225 -9.74 27.40 -7.87
N ALA A 226 -10.73 28.27 -7.83
CA ALA A 226 -10.51 29.72 -7.80
C ALA A 226 -9.79 30.15 -6.52
N GLN A 227 -10.08 29.51 -5.40
CA GLN A 227 -9.45 29.78 -4.11
C GLN A 227 -8.17 28.98 -3.88
N ARG A 228 -7.29 29.50 -3.01
CA ARG A 228 -6.09 28.79 -2.57
C ARG A 228 -6.45 27.75 -1.50
N VAL A 229 -6.03 26.53 -1.68
CA VAL A 229 -6.27 25.39 -0.77
C VAL A 229 -4.99 24.87 -0.12
N HIS A 230 -3.83 25.40 -0.51
CA HIS A 230 -2.50 25.11 0.06
C HIS A 230 -2.19 23.60 0.20
N PRO A 231 -2.25 22.80 -0.87
CA PRO A 231 -2.17 21.34 -0.81
C PRO A 231 -0.84 20.80 -0.27
N HIS A 232 0.18 21.64 -0.18
CA HIS A 232 1.52 21.31 0.33
C HIS A 232 1.71 21.63 1.82
N ARG A 233 0.71 22.20 2.49
CA ARG A 233 0.79 22.57 3.91
C ARG A 233 0.02 21.56 4.74
N GLY A 234 0.72 20.81 5.56
CA GLY A 234 0.16 19.79 6.41
C GLY A 234 0.58 18.37 6.01
N ARG A 235 -0.01 17.38 6.66
CA ARG A 235 0.22 15.97 6.32
C ARG A 235 -0.39 15.66 4.96
N SER A 236 0.13 14.64 4.28
CA SER A 236 -0.28 14.32 2.91
C SER A 236 -1.78 14.04 2.77
N VAL A 237 -2.37 13.36 3.74
CA VAL A 237 -3.81 13.03 3.78
C VAL A 237 -4.30 13.18 5.22
N THR A 238 -5.39 13.90 5.42
CA THR A 238 -6.00 14.10 6.74
C THR A 238 -7.46 13.68 6.82
N HIS A 239 -8.13 13.52 5.67
CA HIS A 239 -9.49 12.99 5.56
C HIS A 239 -9.54 11.92 4.48
N VAL A 240 -10.41 10.95 4.70
CA VAL A 240 -10.74 9.87 3.78
C VAL A 240 -12.23 9.56 3.88
N HIS A 241 -12.78 8.81 2.91
CA HIS A 241 -14.11 8.20 3.03
C HIS A 241 -14.11 6.82 2.37
N ASP A 242 -14.99 5.93 2.84
CA ASP A 242 -15.03 4.52 2.50
C ASP A 242 -16.30 4.10 1.75
N ASP A 243 -17.17 5.04 1.41
CA ASP A 243 -18.48 4.79 0.80
C ASP A 243 -18.41 3.91 -0.46
N HIS A 244 -17.31 3.99 -1.20
CA HIS A 244 -17.14 3.24 -2.45
C HIS A 244 -16.70 1.78 -2.26
N LEU A 245 -16.40 1.37 -1.03
CA LEU A 245 -16.12 -0.03 -0.70
C LEU A 245 -17.37 -0.89 -0.62
N VAL A 246 -18.55 -0.27 -0.47
CA VAL A 246 -19.84 -0.95 -0.47
C VAL A 246 -20.53 -0.69 -1.80
N PRO A 247 -20.66 -1.69 -2.70
CA PRO A 247 -21.34 -1.51 -3.97
C PRO A 247 -22.84 -1.11 -3.77
N ASP A 248 -23.23 0.01 -4.35
CA ASP A 248 -24.62 0.44 -4.42
C ASP A 248 -25.31 -0.06 -5.70
N GLN A 249 -26.62 0.19 -5.86
CA GLN A 249 -27.39 -0.23 -7.03
C GLN A 249 -26.84 0.38 -8.34
N ILE A 250 -26.25 1.56 -8.29
CA ILE A 250 -25.73 2.24 -9.49
C ILE A 250 -24.42 1.57 -9.91
N SER A 251 -23.52 1.26 -8.96
CA SER A 251 -22.27 0.53 -9.23
C SER A 251 -22.53 -0.91 -9.68
N GLN A 252 -23.57 -1.56 -9.15
CA GLN A 252 -24.00 -2.90 -9.59
C GLN A 252 -24.47 -2.88 -11.06
N ARG A 253 -25.27 -1.88 -11.46
CA ARG A 253 -25.66 -1.70 -12.88
C ARG A 253 -24.46 -1.45 -13.76
N ALA A 254 -23.59 -0.52 -13.36
CA ALA A 254 -22.38 -0.22 -14.11
C ALA A 254 -21.43 -1.43 -14.25
N ALA A 255 -21.36 -2.31 -13.25
CA ALA A 255 -20.65 -3.57 -13.35
C ALA A 255 -21.27 -4.49 -14.42
N SER A 256 -22.61 -4.66 -14.39
CA SER A 256 -23.35 -5.44 -15.38
C SER A 256 -23.17 -4.90 -16.81
N ASP A 257 -23.22 -3.58 -16.98
CA ASP A 257 -22.99 -2.92 -18.28
C ASP A 257 -21.56 -3.14 -18.81
N ALA A 258 -20.61 -3.29 -17.89
CA ALA A 258 -19.20 -3.63 -18.21
C ALA A 258 -18.96 -5.15 -18.38
N GLY A 259 -20.00 -6.00 -18.30
CA GLY A 259 -19.88 -7.46 -18.40
C GLY A 259 -19.26 -8.11 -17.17
N LEU A 260 -19.30 -7.45 -16.01
CA LEU A 260 -18.75 -7.93 -14.75
C LEU A 260 -19.88 -8.28 -13.79
N PRO A 261 -19.74 -9.32 -12.96
CA PRO A 261 -20.74 -9.66 -11.94
C PRO A 261 -20.83 -8.60 -10.83
N TRP A 262 -19.73 -7.96 -10.52
CA TRP A 262 -19.61 -6.87 -9.55
C TRP A 262 -18.29 -6.12 -9.74
N PHE A 263 -18.19 -4.94 -9.19
CA PHE A 263 -16.96 -4.25 -8.82
C PHE A 263 -17.21 -3.36 -7.60
N ARG A 264 -16.13 -2.98 -6.92
CA ARG A 264 -16.14 -1.98 -5.85
C ARG A 264 -15.01 -0.98 -6.08
N GLY A 265 -15.09 0.15 -5.40
CA GLY A 265 -14.01 1.11 -5.31
C GLY A 265 -13.04 0.76 -4.19
N GLY A 266 -12.58 1.78 -3.50
CA GLY A 266 -11.70 1.69 -2.36
C GLY A 266 -11.78 2.93 -1.50
N MET A 267 -10.97 3.00 -0.46
CA MET A 267 -10.82 4.18 0.36
C MET A 267 -10.39 5.38 -0.48
N VAL A 268 -11.15 6.45 -0.39
CA VAL A 268 -10.88 7.71 -1.09
C VAL A 268 -10.11 8.66 -0.18
N GLU A 269 -8.95 9.04 -0.61
CA GLU A 269 -8.06 9.97 0.08
C GLU A 269 -8.30 11.39 -0.40
N HIS A 270 -8.62 12.29 0.52
CA HIS A 270 -8.74 13.72 0.24
C HIS A 270 -7.34 14.33 0.25
N CYS A 271 -6.76 14.55 -0.92
CA CYS A 271 -5.38 14.97 -1.06
C CYS A 271 -5.19 15.98 -2.16
N GLY A 272 -4.15 16.77 -2.05
CA GLY A 272 -3.68 17.62 -3.12
C GLY A 272 -2.31 17.18 -3.62
N PRO A 273 -1.90 17.60 -4.80
CA PRO A 273 -0.54 17.39 -5.24
C PRO A 273 0.44 18.04 -4.25
N ALA A 274 1.59 17.42 -4.05
CA ALA A 274 2.61 17.87 -3.10
C ALA A 274 3.29 19.19 -3.54
N GLY A 275 2.49 20.23 -3.83
CA GLY A 275 2.92 21.58 -4.11
C GLY A 275 3.97 21.70 -5.23
N PRO A 276 5.00 22.54 -5.03
CA PRO A 276 5.99 22.85 -6.06
C PRO A 276 6.73 21.62 -6.63
N ILE A 277 6.82 20.54 -5.87
CA ILE A 277 7.54 19.32 -6.31
C ILE A 277 6.75 18.57 -7.38
N MET A 278 5.44 18.43 -7.22
CA MET A 278 4.60 17.82 -8.25
C MET A 278 4.53 18.72 -9.49
N GLU A 279 4.44 20.02 -9.29
CA GLU A 279 4.45 20.98 -10.36
C GLU A 279 5.75 20.94 -11.18
N ALA A 280 6.90 20.78 -10.49
CA ALA A 280 8.20 20.61 -11.12
C ALA A 280 8.29 19.35 -12.02
N LYS A 281 7.46 18.35 -11.79
CA LYS A 281 7.40 17.12 -12.61
C LYS A 281 6.52 17.22 -13.84
N LEU A 282 5.69 18.24 -13.95
CA LEU A 282 4.75 18.39 -15.07
C LEU A 282 5.45 18.77 -16.38
N TYR A 283 6.63 19.35 -16.30
CA TYR A 283 7.37 19.80 -17.47
C TYR A 283 8.80 19.26 -17.46
N PRO A 284 9.35 18.88 -18.61
CA PRO A 284 10.77 18.60 -18.75
C PRO A 284 11.58 19.88 -18.47
N TRP A 285 12.83 19.69 -18.08
CA TRP A 285 13.76 20.81 -17.83
C TRP A 285 13.81 21.76 -19.03
N GLY A 286 13.75 23.06 -18.76
CA GLY A 286 13.80 24.12 -19.79
C GLY A 286 12.96 25.34 -19.44
N GLU A 287 12.72 26.19 -20.44
CA GLU A 287 12.01 27.47 -20.25
C GLU A 287 10.56 27.28 -19.75
N ALA A 288 9.85 26.31 -20.29
CA ALA A 288 8.46 25.98 -19.85
C ALA A 288 8.43 25.57 -18.37
N HIS A 289 9.39 24.74 -17.93
CA HIS A 289 9.57 24.37 -16.53
C HIS A 289 9.86 25.61 -15.67
N ALA A 290 10.81 26.44 -16.07
CA ALA A 290 11.18 27.67 -15.33
C ALA A 290 9.99 28.64 -15.21
N ARG A 291 9.18 28.77 -16.25
CA ARG A 291 7.96 29.59 -16.27
C ARG A 291 6.91 29.02 -15.31
N SER A 292 6.62 27.71 -15.40
CA SER A 292 5.71 27.03 -14.48
C SER A 292 6.12 27.23 -13.02
N MET A 293 7.42 27.06 -12.73
CA MET A 293 7.92 27.23 -11.36
C MET A 293 7.87 28.66 -10.82
N ARG A 294 7.81 29.70 -11.69
CA ARG A 294 7.63 31.09 -11.26
C ARG A 294 6.18 31.49 -11.18
N ASP A 295 5.40 31.18 -12.20
CA ASP A 295 4.15 31.88 -12.52
C ASP A 295 2.94 30.95 -12.58
N SER A 296 3.04 29.69 -12.11
CA SER A 296 1.95 28.73 -12.25
C SER A 296 0.64 29.23 -11.62
N PRO A 297 -0.44 29.31 -12.40
CA PRO A 297 -1.77 29.64 -11.86
C PRO A 297 -2.36 28.50 -11.02
N LEU A 298 -1.78 27.28 -11.12
CA LEU A 298 -2.23 26.09 -10.39
C LEU A 298 -1.68 26.02 -8.97
N ARG A 299 -0.61 26.75 -8.69
CA ARG A 299 0.04 26.70 -7.37
C ARG A 299 -0.93 27.07 -6.27
N GLU A 300 -0.96 26.21 -5.23
CA GLU A 300 -1.84 26.37 -4.08
C GLU A 300 -3.36 26.24 -4.38
N ARG A 301 -3.75 25.97 -5.63
CA ARG A 301 -5.15 25.93 -6.08
C ARG A 301 -5.63 24.57 -6.58
N MET A 302 -4.74 23.58 -6.67
CA MET A 302 -5.09 22.22 -7.07
C MET A 302 -5.52 21.41 -5.86
N TRP A 303 -6.59 20.65 -6.01
CA TRP A 303 -7.04 19.65 -5.06
C TRP A 303 -7.51 18.41 -5.80
N GLY A 304 -7.59 17.28 -5.10
CA GLY A 304 -8.01 16.06 -5.75
C GLY A 304 -8.30 14.92 -4.76
N PHE A 305 -8.52 13.78 -5.35
CA PHE A 305 -8.78 12.53 -4.66
C PHE A 305 -7.92 11.42 -5.26
N THR A 306 -7.47 10.53 -4.40
CA THR A 306 -6.89 9.25 -4.79
C THR A 306 -7.73 8.14 -4.18
N MET A 307 -8.43 7.34 -5.00
CA MET A 307 -9.10 6.14 -4.56
C MET A 307 -8.14 4.96 -4.69
N GLN A 308 -7.98 4.21 -3.61
CA GLN A 308 -7.19 2.96 -3.58
C GLN A 308 -8.05 1.82 -4.12
N GLY A 309 -8.10 1.66 -5.44
CA GLY A 309 -8.93 0.61 -6.07
C GLY A 309 -8.38 -0.79 -5.82
N GLU A 310 -9.29 -1.77 -5.77
CA GLU A 310 -8.95 -3.19 -5.77
C GLU A 310 -8.15 -3.54 -7.01
N ASP A 311 -7.21 -4.47 -6.90
CA ASP A 311 -6.43 -5.03 -8.00
C ASP A 311 -6.60 -6.55 -8.01
N MET A 312 -7.03 -7.11 -9.12
CA MET A 312 -7.34 -8.53 -9.20
C MET A 312 -6.06 -9.38 -9.31
N ALA A 313 -6.00 -10.40 -8.46
CA ALA A 313 -4.93 -11.40 -8.51
C ALA A 313 -5.01 -12.21 -9.81
N GLN A 314 -4.25 -11.84 -10.83
CA GLN A 314 -4.22 -12.53 -12.12
C GLN A 314 -3.04 -13.51 -12.19
N PRO A 315 -3.22 -14.75 -12.70
CA PRO A 315 -2.11 -15.69 -12.89
C PRO A 315 -1.04 -15.19 -13.87
N SER A 316 -1.42 -14.30 -14.81
CA SER A 316 -0.52 -13.66 -15.77
C SER A 316 0.39 -12.62 -15.14
N ASN A 317 -0.09 -11.93 -14.11
CA ASN A 317 0.68 -10.90 -13.39
C ASN A 317 1.69 -11.59 -12.45
N ARG A 318 2.98 -11.33 -12.69
CA ARG A 318 4.02 -12.10 -12.00
C ARG A 318 5.36 -11.38 -11.93
N VAL A 319 6.17 -11.90 -11.02
CA VAL A 319 7.61 -11.67 -10.93
C VAL A 319 8.30 -12.98 -11.23
N ASP A 320 9.15 -13.02 -12.24
CA ASP A 320 10.02 -14.15 -12.57
C ASP A 320 11.47 -13.70 -12.76
N LEU A 321 12.40 -14.62 -13.03
CA LEU A 321 13.79 -14.29 -13.31
C LEU A 321 13.96 -13.95 -14.78
N ASP A 322 14.65 -12.84 -15.08
CA ASP A 322 14.99 -12.52 -16.46
C ASP A 322 16.07 -13.49 -16.97
N PRO A 323 15.85 -14.15 -18.13
CA PRO A 323 16.79 -15.15 -18.66
C PRO A 323 18.10 -14.55 -19.15
N SER A 324 18.12 -13.27 -19.50
CA SER A 324 19.25 -12.60 -20.18
C SER A 324 19.88 -11.45 -19.35
N VAL A 325 19.07 -10.71 -18.61
CA VAL A 325 19.55 -9.53 -17.86
C VAL A 325 20.04 -9.93 -16.47
N ARG A 326 21.21 -9.43 -16.12
CA ARG A 326 21.84 -9.67 -14.82
C ARG A 326 22.05 -8.37 -14.08
N ASP A 327 22.02 -8.44 -12.76
CA ASP A 327 22.41 -7.31 -11.91
C ASP A 327 23.94 -7.13 -11.86
N VAL A 328 24.40 -6.09 -11.17
CA VAL A 328 25.84 -5.79 -11.03
C VAL A 328 26.65 -6.89 -10.31
N ARG A 329 25.98 -7.86 -9.69
CA ARG A 329 26.59 -9.02 -9.03
C ARG A 329 26.50 -10.30 -9.86
N GLY A 330 25.91 -10.22 -11.07
CA GLY A 330 25.78 -11.34 -12.00
C GLY A 330 24.55 -12.22 -11.79
N PHE A 331 23.66 -11.88 -10.86
CA PHE A 331 22.41 -12.63 -10.65
C PHE A 331 21.29 -12.18 -11.60
N PRO A 332 20.41 -13.11 -12.06
CA PRO A 332 19.23 -12.74 -12.82
C PRO A 332 18.40 -11.66 -12.11
N VAL A 333 18.01 -10.60 -12.83
CA VAL A 333 17.12 -9.57 -12.28
C VAL A 333 15.68 -10.08 -12.21
N ALA A 334 14.87 -9.48 -11.36
CA ALA A 334 13.43 -9.68 -11.37
C ALA A 334 12.84 -9.11 -12.67
N ARG A 335 12.08 -9.92 -13.41
CA ARG A 335 11.27 -9.50 -14.55
C ARG A 335 9.82 -9.41 -14.11
N ILE A 336 9.21 -8.24 -14.30
CA ILE A 336 7.85 -7.95 -13.88
C ILE A 336 6.95 -8.00 -15.12
N THR A 337 5.89 -8.83 -15.08
CA THR A 337 4.80 -8.85 -16.04
C THR A 337 3.53 -8.40 -15.33
N TYR A 338 2.90 -7.32 -15.81
CA TYR A 338 1.69 -6.78 -15.19
C TYR A 338 0.76 -6.20 -16.27
N ALA A 339 -0.53 -6.48 -16.12
CA ALA A 339 -1.60 -5.84 -16.87
C ALA A 339 -2.80 -5.63 -15.93
N SER A 340 -3.50 -4.50 -16.09
CA SER A 340 -4.74 -4.27 -15.37
C SER A 340 -5.85 -5.17 -15.88
N HIS A 341 -6.74 -5.60 -14.98
CA HIS A 341 -7.92 -6.37 -15.30
C HIS A 341 -9.07 -5.45 -15.73
N PRO A 342 -10.03 -5.90 -16.57
CA PRO A 342 -11.25 -5.13 -16.85
C PRO A 342 -12.01 -4.64 -15.59
N PHE A 343 -11.88 -5.36 -14.48
CA PHE A 343 -12.46 -4.99 -13.19
C PHE A 343 -11.96 -3.62 -12.70
N GLU A 344 -10.64 -3.42 -12.63
CA GLU A 344 -10.06 -2.15 -12.14
C GLU A 344 -10.41 -0.99 -13.10
N LEU A 345 -10.39 -1.26 -14.39
CA LEU A 345 -10.69 -0.25 -15.41
C LEU A 345 -12.14 0.21 -15.33
N ALA A 346 -13.09 -0.72 -15.21
CA ALA A 346 -14.52 -0.43 -15.07
C ALA A 346 -14.79 0.34 -13.76
N ALA A 347 -14.23 -0.12 -12.64
CA ALA A 347 -14.35 0.55 -11.36
C ALA A 347 -13.79 1.99 -11.41
N SER A 348 -12.59 2.17 -11.97
CA SER A 348 -11.97 3.47 -12.12
C SER A 348 -12.82 4.42 -12.97
N ASN A 349 -13.33 3.97 -14.12
CA ASN A 349 -14.20 4.77 -14.97
C ASN A 349 -15.49 5.20 -14.25
N HIS A 350 -16.11 4.29 -13.49
CA HIS A 350 -17.34 4.58 -12.76
C HIS A 350 -17.10 5.57 -11.61
N TYR A 351 -16.11 5.31 -10.76
CA TYR A 351 -15.90 6.11 -9.55
C TYR A 351 -15.22 7.45 -9.83
N SER A 352 -14.45 7.59 -10.91
CA SER A 352 -13.83 8.87 -11.28
C SER A 352 -14.86 9.99 -11.47
N ALA A 353 -16.01 9.69 -12.04
CA ALA A 353 -17.10 10.67 -12.21
C ALA A 353 -17.67 11.14 -10.86
N ARG A 354 -17.77 10.22 -9.87
CA ARG A 354 -18.23 10.56 -8.52
C ARG A 354 -17.22 11.44 -7.78
N LEU A 355 -15.92 11.15 -7.92
CA LEU A 355 -14.86 11.98 -7.34
C LEU A 355 -14.81 13.37 -7.99
N ALA A 356 -15.01 13.44 -9.31
CA ALA A 356 -15.12 14.72 -10.02
C ALA A 356 -16.32 15.56 -9.54
N ALA A 357 -17.46 14.92 -9.22
CA ALA A 357 -18.62 15.61 -8.67
C ALA A 357 -18.33 16.28 -7.32
N ILE A 358 -17.53 15.65 -6.45
CA ILE A 358 -17.11 16.28 -5.18
C ILE A 358 -16.25 17.53 -5.46
N LEU A 359 -15.33 17.47 -6.44
CA LEU A 359 -14.53 18.64 -6.83
C LEU A 359 -15.39 19.77 -7.42
N GLN A 360 -16.40 19.42 -8.22
CA GLN A 360 -17.36 20.39 -8.75
C GLN A 360 -18.16 21.05 -7.63
N GLU A 361 -18.60 20.27 -6.63
CA GLU A 361 -19.27 20.79 -5.42
C GLU A 361 -18.36 21.69 -4.57
N MET A 362 -17.03 21.50 -4.64
CA MET A 362 -16.03 22.42 -4.08
C MET A 362 -15.88 23.72 -4.90
N GLY A 363 -16.46 23.81 -6.09
CA GLY A 363 -16.29 24.92 -7.03
C GLY A 363 -15.07 24.78 -7.95
N ALA A 364 -14.69 23.56 -8.30
CA ALA A 364 -13.61 23.36 -9.28
C ALA A 364 -14.02 23.87 -10.66
N GLU A 365 -13.15 24.68 -11.27
CA GLU A 365 -13.34 25.25 -12.61
C GLU A 365 -13.10 24.21 -13.71
N TRP A 366 -12.31 23.19 -13.40
CA TRP A 366 -12.04 22.04 -14.26
C TRP A 366 -11.66 20.83 -13.43
N THR A 367 -11.87 19.63 -13.98
CA THR A 367 -11.43 18.36 -13.39
C THR A 367 -10.72 17.51 -14.44
N VAL A 368 -9.79 16.66 -14.00
CA VAL A 368 -9.12 15.69 -14.87
C VAL A 368 -8.94 14.38 -14.11
N THR A 369 -9.23 13.26 -14.77
CA THR A 369 -8.94 11.91 -14.28
C THR A 369 -7.58 11.48 -14.80
N THR A 370 -6.57 11.44 -13.93
CA THR A 370 -5.19 11.19 -14.33
C THR A 370 -4.90 9.73 -14.64
N SER A 371 -5.78 8.81 -14.25
CA SER A 371 -5.74 7.38 -14.63
C SER A 371 -6.33 7.10 -16.02
N SER A 372 -6.88 8.12 -16.69
CA SER A 372 -7.33 8.01 -18.08
C SER A 372 -6.14 8.12 -19.04
N PRO A 373 -6.08 7.32 -20.12
CA PRO A 373 -5.05 7.44 -21.16
C PRO A 373 -5.06 8.82 -21.88
N ASP A 374 -6.20 9.49 -21.87
CA ASP A 374 -6.38 10.80 -22.50
C ASP A 374 -6.21 11.97 -21.51
N ALA A 375 -5.70 11.69 -20.30
CA ALA A 375 -5.53 12.68 -19.26
C ALA A 375 -4.55 13.78 -19.69
N SER A 376 -5.00 15.02 -19.65
CA SER A 376 -4.16 16.21 -19.88
C SER A 376 -4.56 17.33 -18.93
N PHE A 377 -3.57 18.10 -18.46
CA PHE A 377 -3.86 19.29 -17.69
C PHE A 377 -4.18 20.48 -18.60
N PRO A 378 -5.10 21.39 -18.20
CA PRO A 378 -5.48 22.56 -18.99
C PRO A 378 -4.32 23.46 -19.39
N TYR A 379 -3.23 23.44 -18.64
CA TYR A 379 -2.06 24.30 -18.88
C TYR A 379 -0.84 23.52 -19.42
N GLY A 380 -1.07 22.31 -19.94
CA GLY A 380 -0.01 21.41 -20.41
C GLY A 380 0.59 20.57 -19.29
N GLY A 381 1.47 19.68 -19.67
CA GLY A 381 2.06 18.67 -18.78
C GLY A 381 1.54 17.27 -19.11
N PHE A 382 2.28 16.26 -18.69
CA PHE A 382 1.96 14.86 -18.92
C PHE A 382 1.85 14.12 -17.59
N ILE A 383 0.78 13.33 -17.46
CA ILE A 383 0.63 12.38 -16.34
C ILE A 383 0.55 10.98 -16.94
N SER A 384 1.37 10.08 -16.38
CA SER A 384 1.32 8.67 -16.78
C SER A 384 -0.02 8.04 -16.38
N PRO A 385 -0.72 7.39 -17.30
CA PRO A 385 -2.01 6.73 -17.03
C PRO A 385 -1.85 5.37 -16.34
N VAL A 386 -0.65 4.96 -15.96
CA VAL A 386 -0.42 3.67 -15.29
C VAL A 386 -0.80 3.75 -13.81
N PRO A 387 -1.15 2.60 -13.19
CA PRO A 387 -1.34 2.52 -11.74
C PRO A 387 -0.11 3.06 -11.02
N ASN A 388 -0.29 4.15 -10.27
CA ASN A 388 0.84 4.83 -9.60
C ASN A 388 1.14 4.23 -8.22
N SER A 389 0.49 3.15 -7.85
CA SER A 389 0.68 2.51 -6.56
C SER A 389 2.05 1.83 -6.45
N LYS A 390 2.57 1.84 -5.23
CA LYS A 390 3.79 1.12 -4.82
C LYS A 390 3.44 -0.01 -3.85
N HIS A 391 2.19 -0.42 -3.82
CA HIS A 391 1.65 -1.46 -2.94
C HIS A 391 1.81 -2.84 -3.58
N VAL A 392 3.03 -3.31 -3.71
CA VAL A 392 3.35 -4.60 -4.36
C VAL A 392 2.99 -5.75 -3.42
N MET A 393 2.11 -6.66 -3.86
CA MET A 393 1.52 -7.73 -3.05
C MET A 393 1.36 -9.04 -3.83
N GLY A 394 1.11 -10.16 -3.14
CA GLY A 394 0.50 -11.37 -3.69
C GLY A 394 1.45 -12.44 -4.22
N THR A 395 2.72 -12.16 -4.41
CA THR A 395 3.67 -13.02 -5.15
C THR A 395 4.14 -14.29 -4.41
N THR A 396 3.75 -14.49 -3.17
CA THR A 396 3.89 -15.72 -2.38
C THR A 396 2.64 -15.96 -1.55
N ARG A 397 1.47 -15.88 -2.21
CA ARG A 397 0.15 -15.90 -1.60
C ARG A 397 -0.01 -16.96 -0.52
N MET A 398 -0.60 -16.57 0.65
CA MET A 398 -0.92 -17.50 1.72
C MET A 398 -2.20 -18.30 1.46
N GLY A 399 -2.30 -19.45 2.11
CA GLY A 399 -3.48 -20.31 2.08
C GLY A 399 -3.25 -21.58 2.88
N SER A 400 -4.32 -22.33 3.11
CA SER A 400 -4.26 -23.60 3.86
C SER A 400 -3.86 -24.79 3.00
N ASP A 401 -4.05 -24.68 1.66
CA ASP A 401 -3.77 -25.75 0.72
C ASP A 401 -2.47 -25.47 -0.04
N PRO A 402 -1.43 -26.33 0.09
CA PRO A 402 -0.17 -26.15 -0.61
C PRO A 402 -0.28 -26.24 -2.14
N ALA A 403 -1.36 -26.78 -2.68
CA ALA A 403 -1.58 -26.78 -4.15
C ALA A 403 -1.97 -25.41 -4.69
N THR A 404 -2.56 -24.55 -3.85
CA THR A 404 -3.13 -23.25 -4.24
C THR A 404 -2.45 -22.05 -3.56
N SER A 405 -1.44 -22.28 -2.71
CA SER A 405 -0.72 -21.25 -1.97
C SER A 405 0.76 -21.60 -1.78
N VAL A 406 1.58 -20.60 -1.58
CA VAL A 406 3.03 -20.74 -1.37
C VAL A 406 3.37 -20.89 0.11
N VAL A 407 2.66 -20.16 0.97
CA VAL A 407 2.86 -20.15 2.41
C VAL A 407 1.56 -20.51 3.14
N ASP A 408 1.71 -21.03 4.36
CA ASP A 408 0.62 -21.32 5.29
C ASP A 408 0.03 -20.02 5.90
N PRO A 409 -1.05 -20.09 6.73
CA PRO A 409 -1.63 -18.91 7.38
C PRO A 409 -0.69 -18.12 8.30
N TYR A 410 0.46 -18.68 8.66
CA TYR A 410 1.50 -18.02 9.47
C TYR A 410 2.70 -17.53 8.65
N GLY A 411 2.61 -17.60 7.32
CA GLY A 411 3.67 -17.19 6.42
C GLY A 411 4.80 -18.23 6.23
N ARG A 412 4.66 -19.44 6.75
CA ARG A 412 5.67 -20.52 6.59
C ARG A 412 5.55 -21.13 5.20
N LEU A 413 6.67 -21.34 4.50
CA LEU A 413 6.66 -22.10 3.25
C LEU A 413 6.14 -23.52 3.50
N HIS A 414 5.18 -24.01 2.70
CA HIS A 414 4.58 -25.32 2.88
C HIS A 414 5.60 -26.47 2.85
N HIS A 415 6.64 -26.36 2.02
CA HIS A 415 7.64 -27.42 1.83
C HIS A 415 8.94 -27.22 2.62
N VAL A 416 9.15 -26.03 3.21
CA VAL A 416 10.32 -25.69 4.05
C VAL A 416 9.83 -24.80 5.20
N PRO A 417 9.17 -25.38 6.22
CA PRO A 417 8.37 -24.63 7.20
C PRO A 417 9.18 -23.71 8.14
N ASN A 418 10.50 -23.85 8.16
CA ASN A 418 11.38 -22.94 8.89
C ASN A 418 11.87 -21.74 8.03
N VAL A 419 11.32 -21.56 6.82
CA VAL A 419 11.38 -20.32 6.08
C VAL A 419 10.02 -19.61 6.19
N ILE A 420 10.03 -18.39 6.72
CA ILE A 420 8.84 -17.59 6.97
C ILE A 420 8.86 -16.34 6.09
N VAL A 421 7.80 -16.06 5.39
CA VAL A 421 7.61 -14.80 4.63
C VAL A 421 6.82 -13.83 5.48
N ALA A 422 7.43 -12.68 5.81
CA ALA A 422 6.86 -11.64 6.66
C ALA A 422 6.80 -10.29 5.92
N ASP A 423 6.33 -10.31 4.68
CA ASP A 423 6.14 -9.12 3.84
C ASP A 423 4.84 -9.21 3.01
N SER A 424 4.57 -8.21 2.20
CA SER A 424 3.33 -8.08 1.44
C SER A 424 3.16 -9.13 0.32
N SER A 425 4.17 -9.92 0.01
CA SER A 425 4.03 -11.00 -0.97
C SER A 425 3.02 -12.08 -0.54
N VAL A 426 2.74 -12.20 0.76
CA VAL A 426 1.78 -13.20 1.29
C VAL A 426 0.31 -12.84 1.08
N PHE A 427 -0.01 -11.64 0.65
CA PHE A 427 -1.39 -11.17 0.50
C PHE A 427 -2.19 -12.01 -0.49
N VAL A 428 -3.47 -12.24 -0.16
CA VAL A 428 -4.42 -13.03 -0.97
C VAL A 428 -5.22 -12.13 -1.90
N THR A 429 -5.66 -10.98 -1.38
CA THR A 429 -6.36 -9.90 -2.11
C THR A 429 -5.69 -8.57 -1.79
N SER A 430 -5.85 -7.57 -2.64
CA SER A 430 -5.29 -6.24 -2.40
C SER A 430 -6.11 -5.41 -1.43
N SER A 431 -7.41 -5.68 -1.34
CA SER A 431 -8.37 -4.80 -0.68
C SER A 431 -8.45 -3.42 -1.34
N GLY A 432 -9.34 -2.57 -0.85
CA GLY A 432 -9.42 -1.15 -1.20
C GLY A 432 -8.69 -0.25 -0.21
N TYR A 433 -7.75 -0.77 0.58
CA TYR A 433 -7.02 -0.04 1.62
C TYR A 433 -5.50 -0.15 1.46
N GLY A 434 -4.77 0.84 1.95
CA GLY A 434 -3.31 0.76 2.03
C GLY A 434 -2.85 -0.45 2.87
N PRO A 435 -1.95 -1.32 2.38
CA PRO A 435 -1.67 -2.64 2.97
C PRO A 435 -0.75 -2.60 4.20
N THR A 436 -0.16 -1.45 4.54
CA THR A 436 0.96 -1.39 5.50
C THR A 436 0.59 -1.88 6.89
N LEU A 437 -0.58 -1.50 7.44
CA LEU A 437 -0.98 -1.92 8.78
C LEU A 437 -1.28 -3.41 8.84
N THR A 438 -1.96 -3.95 7.81
CA THR A 438 -2.24 -5.38 7.66
C THR A 438 -0.94 -6.18 7.56
N LEU A 439 0.04 -5.69 6.81
CA LEU A 439 1.37 -6.29 6.75
C LEU A 439 2.04 -6.35 8.13
N VAL A 440 2.00 -5.27 8.91
CA VAL A 440 2.59 -5.25 10.26
C VAL A 440 1.87 -6.22 11.19
N ALA A 441 0.54 -6.29 11.13
CA ALA A 441 -0.26 -7.23 11.91
C ALA A 441 0.08 -8.70 11.57
N LEU A 442 0.18 -9.04 10.28
CA LEU A 442 0.60 -10.38 9.82
C LEU A 442 2.02 -10.72 10.28
N ALA A 443 2.95 -9.77 10.20
CA ALA A 443 4.33 -9.98 10.65
C ALA A 443 4.41 -10.20 12.18
N LEU A 444 3.61 -9.48 12.97
CA LEU A 444 3.50 -9.71 14.43
C LEU A 444 2.94 -11.11 14.73
N ARG A 445 1.89 -11.52 14.02
CA ARG A 445 1.28 -12.85 14.14
C ARG A 445 2.29 -13.95 13.81
N ALA A 446 3.00 -13.83 12.69
CA ALA A 446 4.06 -14.76 12.30
C ALA A 446 5.20 -14.82 13.33
N GLY A 447 5.61 -13.66 13.87
CA GLY A 447 6.64 -13.59 14.91
C GLY A 447 6.24 -14.27 16.22
N ARG A 448 4.99 -14.14 16.64
CA ARG A 448 4.48 -14.83 17.84
C ARG A 448 4.41 -16.33 17.63
N ALA A 449 3.90 -16.81 16.50
CA ALA A 449 3.89 -18.22 16.16
C ALA A 449 5.31 -18.82 16.11
N LEU A 450 6.30 -18.06 15.65
CA LEU A 450 7.70 -18.47 15.61
C LEU A 450 8.30 -18.63 17.02
N THR A 451 7.88 -17.80 17.98
CA THR A 451 8.41 -17.81 19.36
C THR A 451 7.60 -18.69 20.31
N GLY A 452 6.53 -19.35 19.85
CA GLY A 452 5.62 -20.14 20.68
C GLY A 452 4.82 -19.29 21.69
N SER A 453 4.71 -17.99 21.43
CA SER A 453 3.98 -17.02 22.28
C SER A 453 2.54 -16.82 21.79
N GLU A 454 1.88 -17.86 21.31
CA GLU A 454 0.47 -17.78 20.90
C GLU A 454 -0.38 -17.28 22.08
N ALA A 455 -1.19 -16.24 21.78
CA ALA A 455 -2.05 -15.58 22.76
C ALA A 455 -3.28 -16.43 23.09
#